data_dfe25361d4dad0dcdf2ba450ef12ca3e
#
_entry.id   dfe25361d4dad0dcdf2ba450ef12ca3e
#
_cell.length_a   1.000
_cell.length_b   1.000
_cell.length_c   1.000
_cell.angle_alpha   90.00
_cell.angle_beta   90.00
_cell.angle_gamma   90.00
#
_symmetry.space_group_name_H-M   'P 1'
#
loop_
_entity.id
_entity.type
_entity.pdbx_description
1 polymer ?
#
loop_
_entity_poly.entity_id
_entity_poly.type
_entity_poly.pdbx_seq_one_letter_code
_entity_poly.pdbx_strand_id
1 'polypeptide(L)'
;MRAAERTLAARSAQIGVAEAARFPQLKFTGMLGLGGSDISDLTHLGNATIALLPQISWSFLDFGRNAARVSQAEASRDEAAAQYRAKVLTALKDAENALSRFGHRRMAVASYARAKTSADEATTLTAQRQRGGTASTLDLLDAERQQIQAEQNLLSALAGLSSDYITLQKALGLGWGEVQPGQSS
;
A
#
# COMPACT_ATOMS: atom_id res chain seq x y z
N MET A 1 -5.65 0.64 -1.70
CA MET A 1 -7.09 0.85 -1.90
C MET A 1 -7.62 2.05 -1.12
N ARG A 2 -7.51 2.13 0.21
CA ARG A 2 -8.02 3.26 1.04
C ARG A 2 -7.61 4.65 0.53
N ALA A 3 -6.35 4.84 0.10
CA ALA A 3 -5.91 6.13 -0.43
C ALA A 3 -6.66 6.54 -1.71
N ALA A 4 -6.86 5.62 -2.65
CA ALA A 4 -7.59 5.91 -3.89
C ALA A 4 -9.08 6.17 -3.64
N GLU A 5 -9.70 5.47 -2.70
CA GLU A 5 -11.07 5.71 -2.23
C GLU A 5 -11.21 7.12 -1.63
N ARG A 6 -10.27 7.52 -0.77
CA ARG A 6 -10.26 8.87 -0.18
C ARG A 6 -10.03 9.96 -1.23
N THR A 7 -9.20 9.68 -2.24
CA THR A 7 -9.00 10.60 -3.38
C THR A 7 -10.29 10.77 -4.16
N LEU A 8 -11.00 9.68 -4.45
CA LEU A 8 -12.31 9.73 -5.13
C LEU A 8 -13.34 10.53 -4.31
N ALA A 9 -13.42 10.30 -3.00
CA ALA A 9 -14.31 11.04 -2.10
C ALA A 9 -13.96 12.54 -2.10
N ALA A 10 -12.68 12.90 -2.05
CA ALA A 10 -12.23 14.29 -2.10
C ALA A 10 -12.61 14.96 -3.44
N ARG A 11 -12.42 14.27 -4.58
CA ARG A 11 -12.82 14.79 -5.89
C ARG A 11 -14.33 14.94 -6.01
N SER A 12 -15.11 14.02 -5.44
CA SER A 12 -16.58 14.15 -5.38
C SER A 12 -17.02 15.38 -4.58
N ALA A 13 -16.38 15.64 -3.43
CA ALA A 13 -16.66 16.83 -2.63
C ALA A 13 -16.30 18.15 -3.35
N GLN A 14 -15.27 18.12 -4.22
CA GLN A 14 -14.87 19.29 -5.03
C GLN A 14 -15.96 19.74 -6.03
N ILE A 15 -16.82 18.82 -6.48
CA ILE A 15 -17.98 19.19 -7.32
C ILE A 15 -18.90 20.14 -6.54
N GLY A 16 -19.23 19.81 -5.29
CA GLY A 16 -20.06 20.68 -4.45
C GLY A 16 -19.42 22.06 -4.21
N VAL A 17 -18.09 22.13 -4.08
CA VAL A 17 -17.36 23.40 -3.98
C VAL A 17 -17.48 24.22 -5.28
N ALA A 18 -17.37 23.56 -6.44
CA ALA A 18 -17.52 24.22 -7.74
C ALA A 18 -18.96 24.70 -7.97
N GLU A 19 -19.96 23.93 -7.54
CA GLU A 19 -21.37 24.32 -7.57
C GLU A 19 -21.67 25.50 -6.65
N ALA A 20 -21.10 25.48 -5.43
CA ALA A 20 -21.25 26.57 -4.46
C ALA A 20 -20.74 27.92 -5.01
N ALA A 21 -19.73 27.92 -5.88
CA ALA A 21 -19.22 29.12 -6.54
C ALA A 21 -20.24 29.81 -7.47
N ARG A 22 -21.36 29.15 -7.81
CA ARG A 22 -22.47 29.73 -8.61
C ARG A 22 -23.39 30.62 -7.77
N PHE A 23 -23.33 30.54 -6.45
CA PHE A 23 -24.16 31.27 -5.52
C PHE A 23 -23.43 32.49 -4.95
N PRO A 24 -24.16 33.53 -4.48
CA PRO A 24 -23.57 34.66 -3.76
C PRO A 24 -22.77 34.17 -2.53
N GLN A 25 -21.55 34.66 -2.39
CA GLN A 25 -20.68 34.35 -1.25
C GLN A 25 -20.69 35.51 -0.26
N LEU A 26 -21.06 35.24 0.98
CA LEU A 26 -20.98 36.18 2.08
C LEU A 26 -19.67 35.95 2.86
N LYS A 27 -18.84 36.97 2.92
CA LYS A 27 -17.59 36.97 3.69
C LYS A 27 -17.69 38.01 4.80
N PHE A 28 -17.22 37.65 5.99
CA PHE A 28 -17.02 38.59 7.09
C PHE A 28 -15.52 38.76 7.29
N THR A 29 -15.06 39.99 7.17
CA THR A 29 -13.67 40.36 7.47
C THR A 29 -13.65 41.10 8.79
N GLY A 30 -13.01 40.53 9.80
CA GLY A 30 -12.79 41.16 11.10
C GLY A 30 -11.40 41.80 11.12
N MET A 31 -11.33 43.06 11.53
CA MET A 31 -10.08 43.75 11.84
C MET A 31 -10.07 44.09 13.34
N LEU A 32 -9.00 43.67 14.01
CA LEU A 32 -8.69 44.08 15.37
C LEU A 32 -7.46 44.97 15.31
N GLY A 33 -7.57 46.21 15.70
CA GLY A 33 -6.50 47.15 15.78
C GLY A 33 -6.34 47.66 17.21
N LEU A 34 -5.08 47.76 17.67
CA LEU A 34 -4.73 48.50 18.85
C LEU A 34 -3.97 49.76 18.34
N GLY A 35 -4.54 50.91 18.59
CA GLY A 35 -3.97 52.18 18.09
C GLY A 35 -3.78 53.16 19.22
N GLY A 36 -2.68 53.94 19.18
CA GLY A 36 -2.37 55.03 20.08
C GLY A 36 -1.18 55.81 19.57
N SER A 37 -1.03 57.03 20.01
CA SER A 37 0.09 57.92 19.65
C SER A 37 1.38 57.57 20.43
N ASP A 38 1.27 56.83 21.54
CA ASP A 38 2.37 56.42 22.39
C ASP A 38 2.37 54.89 22.66
N ILE A 39 3.55 54.34 22.96
CA ILE A 39 3.74 52.90 23.28
C ILE A 39 2.92 52.46 24.51
N SER A 40 2.64 53.39 25.44
CA SER A 40 1.80 53.13 26.61
C SER A 40 0.31 52.92 26.26
N ASP A 41 -0.15 53.43 25.11
CA ASP A 41 -1.52 53.27 24.64
C ASP A 41 -1.84 51.86 24.17
N LEU A 42 -0.82 51.09 23.82
CA LEU A 42 -0.95 49.69 23.42
C LEU A 42 -1.40 48.77 24.56
N THR A 43 -1.26 49.23 25.82
CA THR A 43 -1.71 48.48 27.01
C THR A 43 -3.11 48.84 27.46
N HIS A 44 -3.74 49.86 26.85
CA HIS A 44 -5.09 50.28 27.21
C HIS A 44 -6.12 49.72 26.24
N LEU A 45 -6.93 48.76 26.72
CA LEU A 45 -8.06 48.16 25.97
C LEU A 45 -9.08 49.19 25.46
N GLY A 46 -9.07 50.43 26.01
CA GLY A 46 -9.93 51.51 25.55
C GLY A 46 -9.60 52.02 24.14
N ASN A 47 -8.41 51.72 23.62
CA ASN A 47 -7.98 52.12 22.27
C ASN A 47 -8.09 50.95 21.27
N ALA A 48 -8.79 49.88 21.65
CA ALA A 48 -9.05 48.73 20.75
C ALA A 48 -10.14 49.09 19.73
N THR A 49 -9.81 49.02 18.46
CA THR A 49 -10.77 49.17 17.38
C THR A 49 -11.13 47.77 16.84
N ILE A 50 -12.40 47.43 16.90
CA ILE A 50 -12.95 46.22 16.29
C ILE A 50 -13.83 46.63 15.14
N ALA A 51 -13.49 46.23 13.92
CA ALA A 51 -14.30 46.45 12.74
C ALA A 51 -14.70 45.10 12.15
N LEU A 52 -15.99 44.90 11.91
CA LEU A 52 -16.53 43.75 11.23
C LEU A 52 -17.21 44.21 9.91
N LEU A 53 -16.60 43.82 8.79
CA LEU A 53 -17.03 44.22 7.46
C LEU A 53 -17.69 43.02 6.73
N PRO A 54 -19.00 42.99 6.57
CA PRO A 54 -19.65 42.04 5.70
C PRO A 54 -19.40 42.38 4.23
N GLN A 55 -19.00 41.40 3.43
CA GLN A 55 -18.80 41.55 1.99
C GLN A 55 -19.55 40.47 1.25
N ILE A 56 -20.37 40.86 0.28
CA ILE A 56 -21.07 39.94 -0.63
C ILE A 56 -20.36 40.01 -1.98
N SER A 57 -19.94 38.85 -2.47
CA SER A 57 -19.39 38.70 -3.81
C SER A 57 -20.19 37.67 -4.60
N TRP A 58 -20.56 38.03 -5.81
CA TRP A 58 -21.31 37.16 -6.71
C TRP A 58 -20.92 37.42 -8.15
N SER A 59 -20.53 36.35 -8.87
CA SER A 59 -20.22 36.43 -10.30
C SER A 59 -21.40 35.96 -11.14
N PHE A 60 -22.42 36.80 -11.27
CA PHE A 60 -23.62 36.47 -12.06
C PHE A 60 -23.42 36.56 -13.58
N LEU A 61 -22.47 37.38 -14.04
CA LEU A 61 -22.07 37.53 -15.44
C LEU A 61 -20.70 36.87 -15.67
N ASP A 62 -20.65 35.53 -15.74
CA ASP A 62 -19.42 34.78 -15.85
C ASP A 62 -19.23 34.10 -17.24
N PHE A 63 -20.16 34.31 -18.16
CA PHE A 63 -20.14 33.75 -19.53
C PHE A 63 -19.88 32.23 -19.57
N GLY A 64 -20.42 31.48 -18.60
CA GLY A 64 -20.30 30.04 -18.53
C GLY A 64 -19.03 29.53 -17.82
N ARG A 65 -18.21 30.40 -17.24
CA ARG A 65 -16.96 30.00 -16.55
C ARG A 65 -17.24 29.08 -15.36
N ASN A 66 -18.28 29.36 -14.56
CA ASN A 66 -18.64 28.51 -13.44
C ASN A 66 -19.21 27.16 -13.90
N ALA A 67 -19.96 27.12 -14.98
CA ALA A 67 -20.42 25.86 -15.60
C ALA A 67 -19.22 25.01 -16.07
N ALA A 68 -18.25 25.62 -16.74
CA ALA A 68 -17.02 24.93 -17.15
C ALA A 68 -16.21 24.40 -15.96
N ARG A 69 -16.16 25.12 -14.83
CA ARG A 69 -15.49 24.64 -13.59
C ARG A 69 -16.20 23.43 -12.98
N VAL A 70 -17.53 23.41 -12.97
CA VAL A 70 -18.30 22.24 -12.52
C VAL A 70 -17.99 21.05 -13.41
N SER A 71 -18.06 21.21 -14.74
CA SER A 71 -17.74 20.15 -15.70
C SER A 71 -16.30 19.65 -15.55
N GLN A 72 -15.35 20.54 -15.27
CA GLN A 72 -13.96 20.15 -14.97
C GLN A 72 -13.85 19.34 -13.67
N ALA A 73 -14.61 19.71 -12.63
CA ALA A 73 -14.62 18.97 -11.37
C ALA A 73 -15.26 17.58 -11.54
N GLU A 74 -16.32 17.46 -12.35
CA GLU A 74 -16.95 16.20 -12.72
C GLU A 74 -15.99 15.28 -13.48
N ALA A 75 -15.28 15.82 -14.49
CA ALA A 75 -14.27 15.07 -15.23
C ALA A 75 -13.12 14.58 -14.32
N SER A 76 -12.69 15.42 -13.37
CA SER A 76 -11.68 15.04 -12.37
C SER A 76 -12.16 13.94 -11.41
N ARG A 77 -13.45 13.93 -11.06
CA ARG A 77 -14.07 12.83 -10.29
C ARG A 77 -14.10 11.54 -11.13
N ASP A 78 -14.45 11.63 -12.40
CA ASP A 78 -14.51 10.45 -13.30
C ASP A 78 -13.13 9.84 -13.53
N GLU A 79 -12.11 10.68 -13.68
CA GLU A 79 -10.71 10.25 -13.70
C GLU A 79 -10.34 9.49 -12.41
N ALA A 80 -10.65 10.07 -11.25
CA ALA A 80 -10.37 9.42 -9.96
C ALA A 80 -11.15 8.11 -9.80
N ALA A 81 -12.36 8.00 -10.33
CA ALA A 81 -13.14 6.76 -10.34
C ALA A 81 -12.49 5.68 -11.22
N ALA A 82 -11.97 6.04 -12.40
CA ALA A 82 -11.23 5.13 -13.26
C ALA A 82 -9.94 4.66 -12.60
N GLN A 83 -9.19 5.57 -11.96
CA GLN A 83 -7.99 5.25 -11.20
C GLN A 83 -8.28 4.33 -10.01
N TYR A 84 -9.38 4.54 -9.29
CA TYR A 84 -9.81 3.65 -8.22
C TYR A 84 -10.08 2.23 -8.74
N ARG A 85 -10.83 2.09 -9.84
CA ARG A 85 -11.09 0.79 -10.47
C ARG A 85 -9.78 0.09 -10.90
N ALA A 86 -8.86 0.82 -11.51
CA ALA A 86 -7.55 0.28 -11.89
C ALA A 86 -6.75 -0.22 -10.68
N LYS A 87 -6.78 0.51 -9.54
CA LYS A 87 -6.14 0.08 -8.28
C LYS A 87 -6.79 -1.17 -7.69
N VAL A 88 -8.11 -1.32 -7.78
CA VAL A 88 -8.83 -2.53 -7.34
C VAL A 88 -8.40 -3.73 -8.17
N LEU A 89 -8.40 -3.60 -9.51
CA LEU A 89 -7.97 -4.68 -10.41
C LEU A 89 -6.51 -5.06 -10.21
N THR A 90 -5.63 -4.07 -9.98
CA THR A 90 -4.21 -4.33 -9.66
C THR A 90 -4.08 -5.12 -8.37
N ALA A 91 -4.79 -4.75 -7.32
CA ALA A 91 -4.73 -5.45 -6.04
C ALA A 91 -5.28 -6.88 -6.14
N LEU A 92 -6.34 -7.11 -6.92
CA LEU A 92 -6.87 -8.46 -7.18
C LEU A 92 -5.82 -9.30 -7.92
N LYS A 93 -5.24 -8.77 -9.00
CA LYS A 93 -4.16 -9.44 -9.74
C LYS A 93 -2.98 -9.80 -8.83
N ASP A 94 -2.58 -8.88 -7.95
CA ASP A 94 -1.44 -9.11 -7.04
C ASP A 94 -1.77 -10.22 -6.02
N ALA A 95 -3.00 -10.27 -5.51
CA ALA A 95 -3.47 -11.33 -4.62
C ALA A 95 -3.52 -12.70 -5.32
N GLU A 96 -4.07 -12.77 -6.53
CA GLU A 96 -4.14 -14.00 -7.33
C GLU A 96 -2.73 -14.51 -7.69
N ASN A 97 -1.83 -13.63 -8.10
CA ASN A 97 -0.45 -13.98 -8.41
C ASN A 97 0.30 -14.46 -7.16
N ALA A 98 0.08 -13.84 -6.00
CA ALA A 98 0.70 -14.27 -4.75
C ALA A 98 0.18 -15.66 -4.32
N LEU A 99 -1.12 -15.90 -4.43
CA LEU A 99 -1.74 -17.19 -4.12
C LEU A 99 -1.22 -18.29 -5.05
N SER A 100 -1.17 -18.04 -6.34
CA SER A 100 -0.65 -18.98 -7.34
C SER A 100 0.82 -19.33 -7.07
N ARG A 101 1.68 -18.34 -6.83
CA ARG A 101 3.10 -18.55 -6.48
C ARG A 101 3.24 -19.39 -5.22
N PHE A 102 2.51 -19.06 -4.17
CA PHE A 102 2.53 -19.82 -2.93
C PHE A 102 2.12 -21.28 -3.14
N GLY A 103 1.05 -21.54 -3.92
CA GLY A 103 0.60 -22.88 -4.27
C GLY A 103 1.68 -23.68 -5.02
N HIS A 104 2.27 -23.11 -6.06
CA HIS A 104 3.34 -23.76 -6.82
C HIS A 104 4.60 -23.99 -5.97
N ARG A 105 4.96 -23.05 -5.10
CA ARG A 105 6.11 -23.21 -4.20
C ARG A 105 5.90 -24.37 -3.22
N ARG A 106 4.71 -24.53 -2.67
CA ARG A 106 4.38 -25.69 -1.81
C ARG A 106 4.61 -27.02 -2.52
N MET A 107 4.15 -27.13 -3.77
CA MET A 107 4.37 -28.34 -4.59
C MET A 107 5.85 -28.56 -4.88
N ALA A 108 6.60 -27.49 -5.17
CA ALA A 108 8.04 -27.56 -5.39
C ALA A 108 8.79 -28.04 -4.14
N VAL A 109 8.47 -27.52 -2.94
CA VAL A 109 9.04 -27.99 -1.67
C VAL A 109 8.81 -29.49 -1.48
N ALA A 110 7.58 -29.97 -1.72
CA ALA A 110 7.26 -31.41 -1.61
C ALA A 110 8.10 -32.26 -2.61
N SER A 111 8.34 -31.73 -3.82
CA SER A 111 9.16 -32.41 -4.83
C SER A 111 10.65 -32.44 -4.44
N TYR A 112 11.20 -31.31 -3.95
CA TYR A 112 12.59 -31.25 -3.48
C TYR A 112 12.80 -32.11 -2.21
N ALA A 113 11.81 -32.21 -1.32
CA ALA A 113 11.88 -33.10 -0.17
C ALA A 113 12.02 -34.57 -0.61
N ARG A 114 11.21 -35.00 -1.59
CA ARG A 114 11.34 -36.35 -2.17
C ARG A 114 12.69 -36.56 -2.84
N ALA A 115 13.15 -35.58 -3.62
CA ALA A 115 14.48 -35.66 -4.27
C ALA A 115 15.63 -35.78 -3.24
N LYS A 116 15.54 -35.04 -2.12
CA LYS A 116 16.51 -35.17 -1.02
C LYS A 116 16.47 -36.59 -0.42
N THR A 117 15.29 -37.12 -0.12
CA THR A 117 15.18 -38.50 0.40
C THR A 117 15.81 -39.51 -0.55
N SER A 118 15.54 -39.42 -1.85
CA SER A 118 16.14 -40.33 -2.84
C SER A 118 17.66 -40.17 -2.94
N ALA A 119 18.18 -38.95 -2.81
CA ALA A 119 19.63 -38.70 -2.80
C ALA A 119 20.30 -39.26 -1.54
N ASP A 120 19.65 -39.14 -0.36
CA ASP A 120 20.10 -39.72 0.90
C ASP A 120 20.20 -41.24 0.80
N GLU A 121 19.15 -41.90 0.25
CA GLU A 121 19.13 -43.35 0.03
C GLU A 121 20.23 -43.80 -0.96
N ALA A 122 20.39 -43.07 -2.08
CA ALA A 122 21.42 -43.37 -3.08
C ALA A 122 22.84 -43.27 -2.48
N THR A 123 23.11 -42.24 -1.69
CA THR A 123 24.40 -42.06 -1.01
C THR A 123 24.66 -43.18 -0.01
N THR A 124 23.63 -43.53 0.79
CA THR A 124 23.73 -44.63 1.76
C THR A 124 24.05 -45.97 1.06
N LEU A 125 23.35 -46.27 -0.03
CA LEU A 125 23.56 -47.47 -0.81
C LEU A 125 24.95 -47.52 -1.48
N THR A 126 25.40 -46.38 -2.04
CA THR A 126 26.72 -46.26 -2.66
C THR A 126 27.85 -46.42 -1.63
N ALA A 127 27.68 -45.86 -0.42
CA ALA A 127 28.60 -46.08 0.69
C ALA A 127 28.69 -47.55 1.11
N GLN A 128 27.59 -48.28 1.14
CA GLN A 128 27.59 -49.75 1.40
C GLN A 128 28.32 -50.51 0.31
N ARG A 129 28.06 -50.21 -0.97
CA ARG A 129 28.74 -50.83 -2.12
C ARG A 129 30.25 -50.54 -2.12
N GLN A 130 30.64 -49.34 -1.77
CA GLN A 130 32.05 -48.95 -1.68
C GLN A 130 32.78 -49.75 -0.58
N ARG A 131 32.15 -49.92 0.61
CA ARG A 131 32.69 -50.79 1.68
C ARG A 131 32.78 -52.25 1.26
N GLY A 132 31.86 -52.72 0.41
CA GLY A 132 31.90 -54.05 -0.18
C GLY A 132 32.83 -54.22 -1.38
N GLY A 133 33.57 -53.16 -1.76
CA GLY A 133 34.50 -53.16 -2.88
C GLY A 133 33.83 -53.16 -4.27
N THR A 134 32.52 -52.89 -4.37
CA THR A 134 31.75 -52.93 -5.64
C THR A 134 31.47 -51.52 -6.19
N ALA A 135 31.87 -50.44 -5.51
CA ALA A 135 31.82 -49.07 -5.99
C ALA A 135 33.15 -48.34 -5.67
N SER A 136 33.51 -47.39 -6.48
CA SER A 136 34.72 -46.59 -6.29
C SER A 136 34.51 -45.45 -5.28
N THR A 137 35.57 -44.90 -4.73
CA THR A 137 35.51 -43.67 -3.90
C THR A 137 34.99 -42.48 -4.70
N LEU A 138 35.22 -42.44 -6.01
CA LEU A 138 34.71 -41.39 -6.89
C LEU A 138 33.20 -41.44 -6.99
N ASP A 139 32.63 -42.66 -7.13
CA ASP A 139 31.17 -42.85 -7.15
C ASP A 139 30.51 -42.36 -5.84
N LEU A 140 31.16 -42.63 -4.69
CA LEU A 140 30.69 -42.15 -3.40
C LEU A 140 30.71 -40.61 -3.31
N LEU A 141 31.83 -40.00 -3.70
CA LEU A 141 31.96 -38.53 -3.69
C LEU A 141 30.92 -37.85 -4.62
N ASP A 142 30.62 -38.47 -5.77
CA ASP A 142 29.59 -37.97 -6.67
C ASP A 142 28.20 -38.09 -6.07
N ALA A 143 27.87 -39.18 -5.36
CA ALA A 143 26.63 -39.35 -4.65
C ALA A 143 26.48 -38.33 -3.50
N GLU A 144 27.52 -38.12 -2.71
CA GLU A 144 27.57 -37.11 -1.63
C GLU A 144 27.36 -35.69 -2.18
N ARG A 145 27.99 -35.35 -3.32
CA ARG A 145 27.76 -34.04 -3.98
C ARG A 145 26.32 -33.87 -4.42
N GLN A 146 25.70 -34.90 -4.98
CA GLN A 146 24.27 -34.86 -5.36
C GLN A 146 23.36 -34.73 -4.15
N GLN A 147 23.68 -35.38 -3.03
CA GLN A 147 22.94 -35.24 -1.77
C GLN A 147 22.99 -33.79 -1.25
N ILE A 148 24.18 -33.18 -1.19
CA ILE A 148 24.37 -31.78 -0.77
C ILE A 148 23.60 -30.85 -1.68
N GLN A 149 23.62 -31.08 -3.00
CA GLN A 149 22.87 -30.27 -3.95
C GLN A 149 21.36 -30.40 -3.76
N ALA A 150 20.85 -31.60 -3.49
CA ALA A 150 19.43 -31.83 -3.21
C ALA A 150 19.00 -31.13 -1.91
N GLU A 151 19.82 -31.16 -0.88
CA GLU A 151 19.59 -30.46 0.38
C GLU A 151 19.58 -28.94 0.19
N GLN A 152 20.53 -28.37 -0.54
CA GLN A 152 20.56 -26.93 -0.86
C GLN A 152 19.33 -26.49 -1.63
N ASN A 153 18.87 -27.31 -2.58
CA ASN A 153 17.65 -27.03 -3.34
C ASN A 153 16.40 -27.01 -2.43
N LEU A 154 16.29 -27.97 -1.50
CA LEU A 154 15.20 -27.99 -0.51
C LEU A 154 15.23 -26.78 0.40
N LEU A 155 16.39 -26.42 0.96
CA LEU A 155 16.54 -25.26 1.84
C LEU A 155 16.18 -23.94 1.11
N SER A 156 16.62 -23.81 -0.13
CA SER A 156 16.27 -22.66 -0.97
C SER A 156 14.77 -22.58 -1.25
N ALA A 157 14.13 -23.73 -1.51
CA ALA A 157 12.69 -23.81 -1.72
C ALA A 157 11.88 -23.45 -0.46
N LEU A 158 12.33 -23.88 0.72
CA LEU A 158 11.73 -23.54 2.02
C LEU A 158 11.84 -22.04 2.32
N ALA A 159 13.02 -21.46 2.09
CA ALA A 159 13.21 -20.01 2.24
C ALA A 159 12.30 -19.23 1.28
N GLY A 160 12.18 -19.70 0.02
CA GLY A 160 11.25 -19.14 -0.96
C GLY A 160 9.79 -19.26 -0.52
N LEU A 161 9.39 -20.38 0.09
CA LEU A 161 8.03 -20.59 0.61
C LEU A 161 7.68 -19.58 1.70
N SER A 162 8.61 -19.31 2.62
CA SER A 162 8.43 -18.31 3.67
C SER A 162 8.27 -16.90 3.10
N SER A 163 9.07 -16.55 2.08
CA SER A 163 8.96 -15.27 1.38
C SER A 163 7.63 -15.12 0.63
N ASP A 164 7.20 -16.19 -0.07
CA ASP A 164 5.93 -16.18 -0.80
C ASP A 164 4.73 -16.10 0.17
N TYR A 165 4.82 -16.72 1.35
CA TYR A 165 3.82 -16.60 2.42
C TYR A 165 3.68 -15.15 2.92
N ILE A 166 4.81 -14.48 3.20
CA ILE A 166 4.80 -13.07 3.61
C ILE A 166 4.21 -12.19 2.51
N THR A 167 4.56 -12.47 1.25
CA THR A 167 4.03 -11.73 0.10
C THR A 167 2.53 -11.91 -0.04
N LEU A 168 2.02 -13.13 0.17
CA LEU A 168 0.59 -13.43 0.17
C LEU A 168 -0.14 -12.67 1.28
N GLN A 169 0.38 -12.67 2.51
CA GLN A 169 -0.18 -11.92 3.64
C GLN A 169 -0.29 -10.42 3.32
N LYS A 170 0.76 -9.84 2.72
CA LYS A 170 0.77 -8.44 2.27
C LYS A 170 -0.28 -8.17 1.18
N ALA A 171 -0.38 -9.04 0.19
CA ALA A 171 -1.31 -8.90 -0.93
C ALA A 171 -2.78 -8.97 -0.47
N LEU A 172 -3.05 -9.80 0.54
CA LEU A 172 -4.38 -9.92 1.16
C LEU A 172 -4.68 -8.79 2.16
N GLY A 173 -3.70 -7.91 2.45
CA GLY A 173 -3.86 -6.84 3.44
C GLY A 173 -3.86 -7.34 4.88
N LEU A 174 -3.43 -8.57 5.11
CA LEU A 174 -3.27 -9.16 6.43
C LEU A 174 -1.93 -8.69 7.03
N GLY A 175 -1.92 -8.34 8.32
CA GLY A 175 -0.72 -7.82 9.00
C GLY A 175 -0.68 -6.31 9.21
N TRP A 176 -1.70 -5.58 8.76
CA TRP A 176 -1.91 -4.16 9.06
C TRP A 176 -3.05 -3.97 10.07
N GLY A 177 -3.35 -4.97 10.90
CA GLY A 177 -4.21 -4.80 12.06
C GLY A 177 -3.58 -3.75 12.96
N GLU A 178 -4.36 -2.73 13.36
CA GLU A 178 -3.96 -1.83 14.43
C GLU A 178 -3.52 -2.69 15.60
N VAL A 179 -2.25 -2.52 16.02
CA VAL A 179 -1.82 -2.97 17.33
C VAL A 179 -2.70 -2.21 18.30
N GLN A 180 -3.74 -2.86 18.83
CA GLN A 180 -4.51 -2.28 19.93
C GLN A 180 -3.53 -2.09 21.09
N PRO A 181 -3.21 -0.85 21.49
CA PRO A 181 -2.42 -0.63 22.69
C PRO A 181 -3.30 -0.98 23.90
N GLY A 182 -3.16 -2.19 24.44
CA GLY A 182 -3.95 -2.56 25.61
C GLY A 182 -4.09 -4.04 25.95
N GLN A 183 -3.32 -4.97 25.35
CA GLN A 183 -3.31 -6.36 25.81
C GLN A 183 -1.88 -6.81 26.16
N SER A 184 -1.31 -6.17 27.17
CA SER A 184 -0.22 -6.73 27.97
C SER A 184 -0.74 -6.87 29.40
N SER A 185 -1.21 -8.05 29.72
CA SER A 185 -1.37 -8.54 31.09
C SER A 185 -0.47 -9.73 31.30
#